data_e39b0a238a66adc028b1f8515d49ec6d
#
_entry.id   e39b0a238a66adc028b1f8515d49ec6d
#
_cell.length_a   1.000
_cell.length_b   1.000
_cell.length_c   1.000
_cell.angle_alpha   90.00
_cell.angle_beta   90.00
_cell.angle_gamma   90.00
#
_symmetry.space_group_name_H-M   'P 1'
#
loop_
_entity.id
_entity.type
_entity.pdbx_description
1 polymer ?
#
loop_
_entity_poly.entity_id
_entity_poly.type
_entity_poly.pdbx_seq_one_letter_code
_entity_poly.pdbx_strand_id
1 'polypeptide(L)'
;MAHRKLTLPRSLPFAIPAIALFVSLLSLTGCQDDTALVRKIQYKRQVEQQSQSQQDHLGDVFALLEQYVELEPKKARRQIAYHLNRWSESQPATATERADLVKTIEDLFPPQELEKLADDSTYQPGDAEHLRDCFLFHSLYSWIDAEHLDERLLADWFTDLAKTIPEDQIDQLKTATRLFDWTVRNVAFEPDVPTTGAPPGPQFPAGMTFRGPGYRQTDYQTLMRGTGDGLQRAGVFTQLCRQANIAAAVIGTIDGTSGAVTPYFVGVLVGEEIYLFEPRLGIFVPGPGQVGIATLAQARRDELVLRRLSIAGLDEFTYPISKSDVQQCVALFNFSPVTVSPRMELLQNGLTGNRRMSVYADADELAKRFDAVTGVASTRLWNVPVLAEMYRAICEQHAERDPIFNFWYVARWAMLEADFDSAKNLAHGRWLHLLGQFSDVEEENIKGARTLYLEQRAPEFEIEDLRIDVDLQAAYGIRRADLDVSSEQFDQRIAEIQTMMRLGKRTATYWLSLLQADDDRTETAQNWIDDRVLDESQASIWVEPARYNLGRLAEALGDTDRAIEIYKRENAPQEHGSRIRARLVAKQTDD
;
A
#
# COMPACT_ATOMS: atom_id res chain seq x y z
N MET A 1 6.61 30.40 -14.06
CA MET A 1 7.29 31.37 -13.17
C MET A 1 6.25 32.26 -12.51
N ALA A 2 5.71 31.87 -11.41
CA ALA A 2 5.03 32.76 -10.45
C ALA A 2 4.87 31.97 -9.15
N HIS A 3 5.72 32.24 -8.19
CA HIS A 3 5.62 31.73 -6.83
C HIS A 3 4.29 32.18 -6.20
N ARG A 4 3.32 31.29 -6.09
CA ARG A 4 2.20 31.47 -5.18
C ARG A 4 2.62 30.97 -3.81
N LYS A 5 3.10 31.88 -2.97
CA LYS A 5 3.21 31.68 -1.54
C LYS A 5 1.79 31.51 -0.99
N LEU A 6 1.44 30.31 -0.59
CA LEU A 6 0.30 30.07 0.29
C LEU A 6 0.66 30.62 1.67
N THR A 7 0.07 31.76 2.00
CA THR A 7 0.11 32.32 3.35
C THR A 7 -0.87 31.54 4.21
N LEU A 8 -0.34 30.74 5.10
CA LEU A 8 -1.07 30.17 6.25
C LEU A 8 -1.71 31.32 7.06
N PRO A 9 -2.94 31.21 7.51
CA PRO A 9 -3.54 32.20 8.39
C PRO A 9 -2.81 32.19 9.73
N ARG A 10 -2.29 33.36 10.10
CA ARG A 10 -1.67 33.65 11.38
C ARG A 10 -2.57 33.18 12.52
N SER A 11 -2.01 32.35 13.38
CA SER A 11 -2.52 31.98 14.68
C SER A 11 -2.97 33.24 15.47
N LEU A 12 -4.21 33.22 15.90
CA LEU A 12 -4.73 34.14 16.93
C LEU A 12 -3.94 33.89 18.21
N PRO A 13 -3.53 34.96 18.91
CA PRO A 13 -2.86 34.82 20.20
C PRO A 13 -3.87 34.27 21.22
N PHE A 14 -3.55 33.15 21.83
CA PHE A 14 -4.23 32.67 23.03
C PHE A 14 -4.05 33.72 24.12
N ALA A 15 -5.12 34.43 24.42
CA ALA A 15 -5.21 35.25 25.60
C ALA A 15 -5.25 34.32 26.82
N ILE A 16 -4.13 34.21 27.51
CA ILE A 16 -4.07 33.63 28.86
C ILE A 16 -4.87 34.59 29.77
N PRO A 17 -6.00 34.19 30.34
CA PRO A 17 -6.65 35.02 31.35
C PRO A 17 -5.77 35.01 32.60
N ALA A 18 -5.33 36.18 32.96
CA ALA A 18 -4.70 36.48 34.24
C ALA A 18 -5.68 36.16 35.41
N ILE A 19 -5.61 34.94 35.92
CA ILE A 19 -6.20 34.48 37.18
C ILE A 19 -5.04 34.07 38.12
N ALA A 20 -4.13 34.99 38.33
CA ALA A 20 -3.03 34.81 39.28
C ALA A 20 -2.88 36.01 40.21
N LEU A 21 -4.01 36.72 40.54
CA LEU A 21 -3.92 37.82 41.50
C LEU A 21 -5.20 37.97 42.35
N PHE A 22 -5.67 36.88 42.97
CA PHE A 22 -6.74 36.96 43.99
C PHE A 22 -6.65 35.88 45.07
N VAL A 23 -5.42 35.47 45.45
CA VAL A 23 -5.20 34.50 46.54
C VAL A 23 -4.30 35.06 47.63
N SER A 24 -4.22 36.38 47.82
CA SER A 24 -3.39 36.94 48.91
C SER A 24 -4.13 37.98 49.72
N LEU A 25 -5.39 37.75 50.08
CA LEU A 25 -6.06 38.50 51.17
C LEU A 25 -7.30 37.72 51.63
N LEU A 26 -7.11 36.62 52.34
CA LEU A 26 -8.10 36.02 53.25
C LEU A 26 -7.41 34.90 54.05
N SER A 27 -6.39 35.29 54.79
CA SER A 27 -5.91 34.53 55.95
C SER A 27 -6.40 35.21 57.19
N LEU A 28 -7.48 34.72 57.73
CA LEU A 28 -7.87 34.75 59.13
C LEU A 28 -9.39 34.52 59.25
N THR A 29 -9.78 33.25 59.36
CA THR A 29 -10.81 32.68 60.24
C THR A 29 -11.38 31.39 59.61
N GLY A 30 -11.27 30.24 60.30
CA GLY A 30 -12.12 29.07 60.09
C GLY A 30 -11.47 27.90 59.31
N CYS A 31 -10.52 27.22 59.95
CA CYS A 31 -10.14 25.85 59.53
C CYS A 31 -11.27 24.87 59.80
N GLN A 32 -11.92 24.39 58.76
CA GLN A 32 -12.38 22.97 58.65
C GLN A 32 -13.07 22.59 57.35
N ASP A 33 -13.50 23.52 56.47
CA ASP A 33 -14.25 23.18 55.23
C ASP A 33 -13.47 23.29 53.93
N ASP A 34 -12.30 23.94 53.90
CA ASP A 34 -11.55 24.20 52.67
C ASP A 34 -10.90 22.94 52.07
N THR A 35 -10.50 21.98 52.90
CA THR A 35 -9.91 20.74 52.41
C THR A 35 -10.92 19.84 51.72
N ALA A 36 -12.19 19.86 52.12
CA ALA A 36 -13.25 19.14 51.46
C ALA A 36 -13.62 19.77 50.09
N LEU A 37 -13.62 21.08 50.01
CA LEU A 37 -13.88 21.83 48.77
C LEU A 37 -12.74 21.64 47.74
N VAL A 38 -11.49 21.73 48.19
CA VAL A 38 -10.31 21.51 47.35
C VAL A 38 -10.28 20.04 46.84
N ARG A 39 -10.57 19.06 47.70
CA ARG A 39 -10.70 17.66 47.29
C ARG A 39 -11.85 17.48 46.28
N LYS A 40 -12.99 18.11 46.46
CA LYS A 40 -14.11 18.05 45.56
C LYS A 40 -13.83 18.70 44.20
N ILE A 41 -13.07 19.80 44.17
CA ILE A 41 -12.60 20.45 42.94
C ILE A 41 -11.53 19.59 42.24
N GLN A 42 -10.60 19.02 43.00
CA GLN A 42 -9.60 18.09 42.44
C GLN A 42 -10.24 16.82 41.91
N TYR A 43 -11.18 16.22 42.63
CA TYR A 43 -11.95 15.08 42.17
C TYR A 43 -12.78 15.41 40.93
N LYS A 44 -13.44 16.56 40.90
CA LYS A 44 -14.21 17.03 39.74
C LYS A 44 -13.29 17.27 38.53
N ARG A 45 -12.11 17.88 38.70
CA ARG A 45 -11.09 18.03 37.65
C ARG A 45 -10.53 16.68 37.19
N GLN A 46 -10.28 15.75 38.11
CA GLN A 46 -9.85 14.40 37.78
C GLN A 46 -10.92 13.60 37.03
N VAL A 47 -12.19 13.72 37.42
CA VAL A 47 -13.32 13.12 36.71
C VAL A 47 -13.55 13.81 35.36
N GLU A 48 -13.42 15.14 35.27
CA GLU A 48 -13.48 15.86 33.99
C GLU A 48 -12.30 15.53 33.08
N GLN A 49 -11.09 15.41 33.61
CA GLN A 49 -9.91 14.93 32.85
C GLN A 49 -10.03 13.46 32.48
N GLN A 50 -10.54 12.60 33.35
CA GLN A 50 -10.86 11.22 33.00
C GLN A 50 -11.99 11.11 32.00
N SER A 51 -13.04 11.92 32.08
CA SER A 51 -14.11 11.93 31.08
C SER A 51 -13.68 12.51 29.75
N GLN A 52 -12.79 13.51 29.74
CA GLN A 52 -12.18 14.01 28.49
C GLN A 52 -11.19 12.99 27.89
N SER A 53 -10.40 12.29 28.71
CA SER A 53 -9.53 11.22 28.22
C SER A 53 -10.31 9.94 27.83
N GLN A 54 -11.50 9.72 28.36
CA GLN A 54 -12.40 8.64 27.94
C GLN A 54 -13.16 8.96 26.64
N GLN A 55 -13.21 10.22 26.22
CA GLN A 55 -14.00 10.62 25.03
C GLN A 55 -13.23 10.55 23.70
N ASP A 56 -11.91 10.45 23.68
CA ASP A 56 -11.15 10.41 22.41
C ASP A 56 -10.36 9.10 22.20
N HIS A 57 -11.00 7.96 22.43
CA HIS A 57 -10.42 6.67 22.11
C HIS A 57 -10.06 6.51 20.65
N LEU A 58 -10.79 7.16 19.73
CA LEU A 58 -10.39 7.19 18.32
C LEU A 58 -9.12 8.00 18.10
N GLY A 59 -8.89 9.10 18.85
CA GLY A 59 -7.63 9.84 18.85
C GLY A 59 -6.45 8.96 19.25
N ASP A 60 -6.62 8.17 20.31
CA ASP A 60 -5.59 7.21 20.74
C ASP A 60 -5.30 6.16 19.66
N VAL A 61 -6.33 5.68 18.93
CA VAL A 61 -6.17 4.75 17.82
C VAL A 61 -5.32 5.37 16.71
N PHE A 62 -5.63 6.62 16.29
CA PHE A 62 -4.88 7.28 15.22
C PHE A 62 -3.44 7.58 15.63
N ALA A 63 -3.19 8.00 16.86
CA ALA A 63 -1.83 8.18 17.38
C ALA A 63 -1.00 6.87 17.35
N LEU A 64 -1.64 5.72 17.63
CA LEU A 64 -0.99 4.41 17.51
C LEU A 64 -0.75 4.02 16.04
N LEU A 65 -1.63 4.41 15.12
CA LEU A 65 -1.47 4.15 13.68
C LEU A 65 -0.33 4.98 13.08
N GLU A 66 -0.20 6.24 13.45
CA GLU A 66 0.89 7.12 13.00
C GLU A 66 2.27 6.54 13.36
N GLN A 67 2.39 5.98 14.56
CA GLN A 67 3.64 5.41 15.09
C GLN A 67 3.73 3.88 14.91
N TYR A 68 2.88 3.27 14.08
CA TYR A 68 2.69 1.82 14.06
C TYR A 68 3.99 1.02 13.88
N VAL A 69 4.86 1.44 12.96
CA VAL A 69 6.14 0.75 12.69
C VAL A 69 7.21 0.93 13.77
N GLU A 70 7.03 1.86 14.71
CA GLU A 70 7.92 2.04 15.86
C GLU A 70 7.52 1.15 17.03
N LEU A 71 6.30 0.61 16.99
CA LEU A 71 5.72 -0.19 18.05
C LEU A 71 5.92 -1.69 17.79
N GLU A 72 5.95 -2.47 18.86
CA GLU A 72 5.87 -3.93 18.73
C GLU A 72 4.50 -4.32 18.15
N PRO A 73 4.45 -5.02 16.97
CA PRO A 73 3.19 -5.19 16.21
C PRO A 73 2.07 -5.86 17.00
N LYS A 74 2.41 -6.89 17.83
CA LYS A 74 1.40 -7.59 18.64
C LYS A 74 0.81 -6.71 19.74
N LYS A 75 1.60 -5.80 20.31
CA LYS A 75 1.12 -4.84 21.32
C LYS A 75 0.29 -3.76 20.68
N ALA A 76 0.76 -3.17 19.59
CA ALA A 76 0.04 -2.14 18.86
C ALA A 76 -1.37 -2.62 18.48
N ARG A 77 -1.50 -3.81 17.88
CA ARG A 77 -2.79 -4.39 17.50
C ARG A 77 -3.74 -4.58 18.69
N ARG A 78 -3.23 -5.05 19.84
CA ARG A 78 -4.04 -5.21 21.05
C ARG A 78 -4.49 -3.87 21.63
N GLN A 79 -3.63 -2.85 21.61
CA GLN A 79 -3.98 -1.52 22.08
C GLN A 79 -5.02 -0.85 21.18
N ILE A 80 -4.85 -0.93 19.87
CA ILE A 80 -5.83 -0.43 18.90
C ILE A 80 -7.17 -1.11 19.12
N ALA A 81 -7.23 -2.45 19.18
CA ALA A 81 -8.46 -3.19 19.43
C ALA A 81 -9.09 -2.81 20.79
N TYR A 82 -8.29 -2.59 21.84
CA TYR A 82 -8.78 -2.12 23.12
C TYR A 82 -9.46 -0.76 23.02
N HIS A 83 -8.82 0.23 22.37
CA HIS A 83 -9.40 1.56 22.23
C HIS A 83 -10.64 1.56 21.32
N LEU A 84 -10.67 0.76 20.26
CA LEU A 84 -11.86 0.58 19.42
C LEU A 84 -13.04 0.00 20.21
N ASN A 85 -12.80 -1.02 21.05
CA ASN A 85 -13.84 -1.59 21.91
C ASN A 85 -14.36 -0.56 22.93
N ARG A 86 -13.48 0.24 23.53
CA ARG A 86 -13.90 1.32 24.44
C ARG A 86 -14.69 2.40 23.74
N TRP A 87 -14.33 2.73 22.51
CA TRP A 87 -15.09 3.66 21.70
C TRP A 87 -16.48 3.10 21.35
N SER A 88 -16.55 1.84 20.91
CA SER A 88 -17.83 1.21 20.50
C SER A 88 -18.83 1.07 21.64
N GLU A 89 -18.36 0.85 22.89
CA GLU A 89 -19.22 0.83 24.09
C GLU A 89 -20.02 2.14 24.28
N SER A 90 -19.52 3.25 23.72
CA SER A 90 -20.19 4.56 23.79
C SER A 90 -21.15 4.82 22.63
N GLN A 91 -21.19 3.95 21.62
CA GLN A 91 -22.03 4.11 20.43
C GLN A 91 -23.39 3.43 20.60
N PRO A 92 -24.45 3.96 19.97
CA PRO A 92 -25.74 3.28 19.95
C PRO A 92 -25.62 1.95 19.21
N ALA A 93 -26.25 0.90 19.72
CA ALA A 93 -26.29 -0.39 19.05
C ALA A 93 -26.98 -0.26 17.69
N THR A 94 -26.27 -0.57 16.62
CA THR A 94 -26.79 -0.65 15.25
C THR A 94 -26.93 -2.11 14.86
N ALA A 95 -28.12 -2.52 14.46
CA ALA A 95 -28.34 -3.83 13.84
C ALA A 95 -28.16 -3.66 12.32
N THR A 96 -27.08 -4.19 11.77
CA THR A 96 -26.84 -4.22 10.33
C THR A 96 -26.95 -5.66 9.83
N GLU A 97 -27.63 -5.87 8.71
CA GLU A 97 -27.67 -7.19 8.06
C GLU A 97 -26.33 -7.50 7.40
N ARG A 98 -25.93 -8.76 7.46
CA ARG A 98 -24.68 -9.25 6.87
C ARG A 98 -24.78 -9.24 5.34
N ALA A 99 -23.77 -8.66 4.66
CA ALA A 99 -23.73 -8.62 3.20
C ALA A 99 -23.76 -10.04 2.59
N ASP A 100 -24.58 -10.24 1.56
CA ASP A 100 -24.75 -11.56 0.91
C ASP A 100 -23.47 -12.06 0.22
N LEU A 101 -22.60 -11.15 -0.23
CA LEU A 101 -21.29 -11.50 -0.81
C LEU A 101 -20.34 -12.20 0.19
N VAL A 102 -20.52 -12.00 1.50
CA VAL A 102 -19.74 -12.73 2.52
C VAL A 102 -20.03 -14.23 2.47
N LYS A 103 -21.24 -14.65 2.11
CA LYS A 103 -21.62 -16.06 1.96
C LYS A 103 -20.76 -16.79 0.91
N THR A 104 -20.29 -16.07 -0.10
CA THR A 104 -19.48 -16.64 -1.19
C THR A 104 -18.12 -17.17 -0.73
N ILE A 105 -17.62 -16.70 0.41
CA ILE A 105 -16.33 -17.10 0.99
C ILE A 105 -16.48 -18.00 2.22
N GLU A 106 -17.71 -18.36 2.61
CA GLU A 106 -17.95 -19.24 3.77
C GLU A 106 -17.19 -20.57 3.66
N ASP A 107 -17.09 -21.13 2.45
CA ASP A 107 -16.34 -22.36 2.19
C ASP A 107 -14.82 -22.22 2.37
N LEU A 108 -14.28 -21.00 2.38
CA LEU A 108 -12.86 -20.72 2.55
C LEU A 108 -12.45 -20.60 4.01
N PHE A 109 -13.40 -20.37 4.93
CA PHE A 109 -13.15 -20.18 6.33
C PHE A 109 -13.73 -21.31 7.18
N PRO A 110 -13.03 -21.72 8.24
CA PRO A 110 -13.66 -22.53 9.29
C PRO A 110 -14.89 -21.79 9.87
N PRO A 111 -15.98 -22.49 10.17
CA PRO A 111 -17.20 -21.86 10.71
C PRO A 111 -16.95 -20.96 11.93
N GLN A 112 -15.97 -21.31 12.76
CA GLN A 112 -15.58 -20.53 13.94
C GLN A 112 -14.99 -19.16 13.62
N GLU A 113 -14.28 -19.04 12.50
CA GLU A 113 -13.76 -17.74 12.03
C GLU A 113 -14.87 -16.86 11.45
N LEU A 114 -15.86 -17.49 10.81
CA LEU A 114 -17.07 -16.80 10.33
C LEU A 114 -17.92 -16.27 11.48
N GLU A 115 -18.07 -17.04 12.59
CA GLU A 115 -18.75 -16.56 13.79
C GLU A 115 -18.06 -15.34 14.39
N LYS A 116 -16.72 -15.34 14.45
CA LYS A 116 -15.94 -14.17 14.93
C LYS A 116 -16.08 -12.95 14.03
N LEU A 117 -16.24 -13.16 12.72
CA LEU A 117 -16.47 -12.08 11.76
C LEU A 117 -17.88 -11.52 11.83
N ALA A 118 -18.84 -12.35 12.24
CA ALA A 118 -20.23 -11.98 12.41
C ALA A 118 -20.54 -11.34 13.77
N ASP A 119 -19.61 -11.39 14.73
CA ASP A 119 -19.75 -10.69 16.02
C ASP A 119 -19.67 -9.17 15.80
N ASP A 120 -20.80 -8.52 15.92
CA ASP A 120 -21.00 -7.10 15.60
C ASP A 120 -20.43 -6.16 16.67
N SER A 121 -20.07 -6.70 17.84
CA SER A 121 -19.85 -5.88 19.04
C SER A 121 -18.39 -5.75 19.46
N THR A 122 -17.50 -6.66 19.00
CA THR A 122 -16.14 -6.76 19.55
C THR A 122 -15.07 -6.66 18.48
N TYR A 123 -14.21 -5.64 18.57
CA TYR A 123 -13.04 -5.49 17.71
C TYR A 123 -11.92 -6.45 18.12
N GLN A 124 -11.33 -7.11 17.14
CA GLN A 124 -10.26 -8.08 17.28
C GLN A 124 -8.90 -7.52 16.82
N PRO A 125 -7.76 -8.14 17.16
CA PRO A 125 -6.46 -7.73 16.63
C PRO A 125 -6.36 -7.71 15.09
N GLY A 126 -7.13 -8.56 14.39
CA GLY A 126 -7.24 -8.53 12.92
C GLY A 126 -7.93 -7.27 12.38
N ASP A 127 -8.88 -6.70 13.14
CA ASP A 127 -9.50 -5.43 12.78
C ASP A 127 -8.50 -4.26 12.86
N ALA A 128 -7.55 -4.34 13.80
CA ALA A 128 -6.48 -3.36 13.90
C ALA A 128 -5.51 -3.43 12.69
N GLU A 129 -5.26 -4.63 12.15
CA GLU A 129 -4.50 -4.76 10.90
C GLU A 129 -5.25 -4.14 9.72
N HIS A 130 -6.53 -4.44 9.58
CA HIS A 130 -7.38 -3.83 8.57
C HIS A 130 -7.40 -2.30 8.66
N LEU A 131 -7.52 -1.76 9.88
CA LEU A 131 -7.51 -0.31 10.11
C LEU A 131 -6.16 0.32 9.77
N ARG A 132 -5.04 -0.33 10.13
CA ARG A 132 -3.69 0.07 9.73
C ARG A 132 -3.58 0.16 8.20
N ASP A 133 -4.06 -0.86 7.50
CA ASP A 133 -4.02 -0.91 6.05
C ASP A 133 -4.86 0.23 5.45
N CYS A 134 -6.08 0.43 5.93
CA CYS A 134 -6.92 1.55 5.50
C CYS A 134 -6.26 2.91 5.74
N PHE A 135 -5.63 3.11 6.90
CA PHE A 135 -4.90 4.33 7.24
C PHE A 135 -3.74 4.59 6.27
N LEU A 136 -2.92 3.56 6.01
CA LEU A 136 -1.80 3.65 5.08
C LEU A 136 -2.25 3.96 3.66
N PHE A 137 -3.24 3.21 3.15
CA PHE A 137 -3.77 3.42 1.80
C PHE A 137 -4.46 4.77 1.64
N HIS A 138 -5.13 5.26 2.70
CA HIS A 138 -5.76 6.59 2.69
C HIS A 138 -4.72 7.72 2.65
N SER A 139 -3.69 7.65 3.50
CA SER A 139 -2.60 8.61 3.50
C SER A 139 -1.91 8.65 2.14
N LEU A 140 -1.60 7.46 1.60
CA LEU A 140 -0.98 7.30 0.29
C LEU A 140 -1.84 7.90 -0.83
N TYR A 141 -3.13 7.57 -0.90
CA TYR A 141 -4.06 8.16 -1.85
C TYR A 141 -4.06 9.68 -1.76
N SER A 142 -4.12 10.23 -0.55
CA SER A 142 -4.31 11.66 -0.33
C SER A 142 -3.19 12.51 -0.93
N TRP A 143 -1.93 12.11 -0.77
CA TRP A 143 -0.83 12.86 -1.37
C TRP A 143 -0.62 12.55 -2.86
N ILE A 144 -0.88 11.31 -3.31
CA ILE A 144 -0.83 10.99 -4.75
C ILE A 144 -1.83 11.86 -5.52
N ASP A 145 -3.06 11.97 -5.05
CA ASP A 145 -4.09 12.78 -5.71
C ASP A 145 -3.73 14.26 -5.74
N ALA A 146 -3.04 14.75 -4.70
CA ALA A 146 -2.64 16.15 -4.59
C ALA A 146 -1.37 16.51 -5.39
N GLU A 147 -0.40 15.61 -5.49
CA GLU A 147 0.97 15.92 -5.91
C GLU A 147 1.44 15.14 -7.13
N HIS A 148 0.87 13.94 -7.42
CA HIS A 148 1.32 13.12 -8.53
C HIS A 148 0.88 13.71 -9.88
N LEU A 149 1.80 13.68 -10.85
CA LEU A 149 1.56 14.25 -12.18
C LEU A 149 0.54 13.42 -12.99
N ASP A 150 -0.26 14.12 -13.80
CA ASP A 150 -1.17 13.48 -14.75
C ASP A 150 -0.41 12.70 -15.84
N GLU A 151 -1.00 11.60 -16.30
CA GLU A 151 -0.45 10.78 -17.38
C GLU A 151 -0.43 11.55 -18.71
N ARG A 152 0.76 11.86 -19.20
CA ARG A 152 0.94 12.67 -20.42
C ARG A 152 0.31 12.06 -21.66
N LEU A 153 0.33 10.72 -21.77
CA LEU A 153 -0.29 9.99 -22.88
C LEU A 153 -1.81 10.22 -22.98
N LEU A 154 -2.45 10.71 -21.92
CA LEU A 154 -3.89 10.92 -21.83
C LEU A 154 -4.31 12.39 -21.83
N ALA A 155 -3.39 13.34 -21.89
CA ALA A 155 -3.70 14.77 -21.72
C ALA A 155 -4.73 15.29 -22.75
N ASP A 156 -4.51 15.02 -24.03
CA ASP A 156 -5.42 15.44 -25.10
C ASP A 156 -6.75 14.69 -25.04
N TRP A 157 -6.69 13.39 -24.74
CA TRP A 157 -7.90 12.59 -24.58
C TRP A 157 -8.77 13.07 -23.42
N PHE A 158 -8.21 13.44 -22.26
CA PHE A 158 -8.96 14.03 -21.17
C PHE A 158 -9.59 15.37 -21.56
N THR A 159 -8.88 16.17 -22.34
CA THR A 159 -9.41 17.44 -22.87
C THR A 159 -10.62 17.23 -23.79
N ASP A 160 -10.59 16.18 -24.61
CA ASP A 160 -11.71 15.82 -25.48
C ASP A 160 -12.86 15.16 -24.70
N LEU A 161 -12.53 14.27 -23.77
CA LEU A 161 -13.51 13.58 -22.93
C LEU A 161 -14.33 14.55 -22.07
N ALA A 162 -13.69 15.62 -21.57
CA ALA A 162 -14.34 16.67 -20.78
C ALA A 162 -15.45 17.42 -21.53
N LYS A 163 -15.53 17.27 -22.85
CA LYS A 163 -16.64 17.80 -23.65
C LYS A 163 -17.89 16.91 -23.64
N THR A 164 -17.77 15.67 -23.16
CA THR A 164 -18.78 14.62 -23.32
C THR A 164 -19.30 14.05 -22.01
N ILE A 165 -18.52 14.07 -20.95
CA ILE A 165 -18.92 13.57 -19.62
C ILE A 165 -18.77 14.65 -18.53
N PRO A 166 -19.47 14.53 -17.38
CA PRO A 166 -19.39 15.46 -16.27
C PRO A 166 -17.97 15.61 -15.69
N GLU A 167 -17.66 16.79 -15.15
CA GLU A 167 -16.34 17.13 -14.58
C GLU A 167 -15.93 16.18 -13.43
N ASP A 168 -16.87 15.85 -12.55
CA ASP A 168 -16.63 14.91 -11.43
C ASP A 168 -16.24 13.50 -11.91
N GLN A 169 -16.74 13.06 -13.06
CA GLN A 169 -16.34 11.80 -13.69
C GLN A 169 -14.95 11.87 -14.32
N ILE A 170 -14.59 13.02 -14.91
CA ILE A 170 -13.23 13.27 -15.40
C ILE A 170 -12.23 13.23 -14.23
N ASP A 171 -12.55 13.90 -13.14
CA ASP A 171 -11.68 13.94 -11.96
C ASP A 171 -11.49 12.55 -11.36
N GLN A 172 -12.55 11.75 -11.23
CA GLN A 172 -12.45 10.36 -10.79
C GLN A 172 -11.51 9.55 -11.69
N LEU A 173 -11.60 9.72 -13.01
CA LEU A 173 -10.79 8.97 -13.96
C LEU A 173 -9.32 9.43 -13.96
N LYS A 174 -9.06 10.74 -13.81
CA LYS A 174 -7.71 11.28 -13.62
C LYS A 174 -7.08 10.75 -12.33
N THR A 175 -7.81 10.83 -11.20
CA THR A 175 -7.36 10.26 -9.93
C THR A 175 -7.04 8.77 -10.08
N ALA A 176 -7.93 7.96 -10.68
CA ALA A 176 -7.66 6.54 -10.92
C ALA A 176 -6.39 6.32 -11.76
N THR A 177 -6.15 7.18 -12.75
CA THR A 177 -4.96 7.10 -13.61
C THR A 177 -3.67 7.42 -12.83
N ARG A 178 -3.68 8.45 -11.96
CA ARG A 178 -2.55 8.78 -11.08
C ARG A 178 -2.25 7.62 -10.11
N LEU A 179 -3.29 7.06 -9.49
CA LEU A 179 -3.16 5.93 -8.56
C LEU A 179 -2.60 4.68 -9.24
N PHE A 180 -3.02 4.41 -10.48
CA PHE A 180 -2.49 3.30 -11.27
C PHE A 180 -1.04 3.54 -11.67
N ASP A 181 -0.71 4.73 -12.15
CA ASP A 181 0.65 5.10 -12.55
C ASP A 181 1.63 4.97 -11.35
N TRP A 182 1.25 5.54 -10.21
CA TRP A 182 2.02 5.39 -8.98
C TRP A 182 2.21 3.92 -8.59
N THR A 183 1.14 3.12 -8.65
CA THR A 183 1.20 1.68 -8.33
C THR A 183 2.22 0.96 -9.20
N VAL A 184 2.21 1.19 -10.50
CA VAL A 184 3.14 0.54 -11.46
C VAL A 184 4.59 0.96 -11.22
N ARG A 185 4.83 2.21 -10.87
CA ARG A 185 6.16 2.76 -10.62
C ARG A 185 6.74 2.31 -9.27
N ASN A 186 5.91 2.23 -8.24
CA ASN A 186 6.31 1.95 -6.86
C ASN A 186 6.20 0.47 -6.46
N VAL A 187 5.42 -0.34 -7.18
CA VAL A 187 5.37 -1.78 -7.04
C VAL A 187 6.05 -2.41 -8.25
N ALA A 188 7.33 -2.73 -8.11
CA ALA A 188 8.13 -3.35 -9.16
C ALA A 188 7.53 -4.70 -9.60
N PHE A 189 7.46 -4.95 -10.91
CA PHE A 189 6.87 -6.19 -11.43
C PHE A 189 7.78 -7.40 -11.15
N GLU A 190 7.23 -8.36 -10.44
CA GLU A 190 7.82 -9.68 -10.18
C GLU A 190 7.02 -10.72 -10.97
N PRO A 191 7.58 -11.32 -12.03
CA PRO A 191 6.87 -12.35 -12.76
C PRO A 191 6.61 -13.58 -11.87
N ASP A 192 5.49 -14.28 -12.10
CA ASP A 192 5.14 -15.49 -11.36
C ASP A 192 6.00 -16.68 -11.80
N VAL A 193 7.28 -16.62 -11.46
CA VAL A 193 8.23 -17.73 -11.67
C VAL A 193 8.69 -18.29 -10.32
N PRO A 194 8.93 -19.60 -10.21
CA PRO A 194 9.49 -20.19 -9.00
C PRO A 194 10.81 -19.54 -8.63
N THR A 195 10.96 -19.13 -7.39
CA THR A 195 12.21 -18.54 -6.89
C THR A 195 13.31 -19.61 -6.86
N THR A 196 14.34 -19.45 -7.66
CA THR A 196 15.49 -20.37 -7.69
C THR A 196 16.22 -20.30 -6.34
N GLY A 197 16.48 -21.45 -5.72
CA GLY A 197 17.20 -21.52 -4.45
C GLY A 197 16.35 -21.25 -3.20
N ALA A 198 15.03 -21.15 -3.34
CA ALA A 198 14.16 -21.12 -2.17
C ALA A 198 14.30 -22.43 -1.36
N PRO A 199 14.37 -22.35 0.00
CA PRO A 199 14.34 -23.54 0.84
C PRO A 199 12.99 -24.24 0.73
N PRO A 200 12.86 -25.51 1.19
CA PRO A 200 11.58 -26.19 1.26
C PRO A 200 10.57 -25.33 2.02
N GLY A 201 9.43 -25.07 1.39
CA GLY A 201 8.36 -24.29 2.00
C GLY A 201 7.50 -25.11 2.98
N PRO A 202 6.56 -24.44 3.67
CA PRO A 202 5.63 -25.10 4.57
C PRO A 202 4.75 -26.11 3.84
N GLN A 203 4.32 -27.15 4.57
CA GLN A 203 3.28 -28.04 4.10
C GLN A 203 1.92 -27.39 4.33
N PHE A 204 1.10 -27.35 3.29
CA PHE A 204 -0.25 -26.81 3.38
C PHE A 204 -1.25 -27.90 3.78
N PRO A 205 -2.32 -27.55 4.53
CA PRO A 205 -3.38 -28.48 4.88
C PRO A 205 -3.97 -29.19 3.65
N ALA A 206 -4.39 -30.44 3.83
CA ALA A 206 -5.01 -31.23 2.76
C ALA A 206 -6.25 -30.50 2.22
N GLY A 207 -6.32 -30.37 0.89
CA GLY A 207 -7.40 -29.65 0.21
C GLY A 207 -7.13 -28.16 -0.02
N MET A 208 -6.13 -27.56 0.61
CA MET A 208 -5.68 -26.22 0.28
C MET A 208 -4.67 -26.27 -0.88
N THR A 209 -5.02 -25.67 -1.99
CA THR A 209 -4.12 -25.51 -3.11
C THR A 209 -3.93 -24.04 -3.40
N PHE A 210 -2.77 -23.50 -3.04
CA PHE A 210 -2.33 -22.16 -3.46
C PHE A 210 -1.81 -22.28 -4.90
N ARG A 211 -2.64 -21.96 -5.86
CA ARG A 211 -2.30 -22.02 -7.29
C ARG A 211 -2.49 -20.66 -7.93
N GLY A 212 -1.52 -20.26 -8.72
CA GLY A 212 -1.53 -19.04 -9.49
C GLY A 212 -0.94 -17.84 -8.74
N PRO A 213 -0.93 -16.68 -9.40
CA PRO A 213 -0.37 -15.44 -8.87
C PRO A 213 -1.26 -14.78 -7.79
N GLY A 214 -0.73 -13.79 -7.11
CA GLY A 214 -1.45 -12.87 -6.24
C GLY A 214 -1.49 -13.24 -4.75
N TYR A 215 -1.45 -14.51 -4.38
CA TYR A 215 -1.65 -14.92 -2.97
C TYR A 215 -0.38 -14.88 -2.11
N ARG A 216 0.80 -14.71 -2.69
CA ARG A 216 2.08 -14.84 -1.96
C ARG A 216 2.34 -13.74 -0.94
N GLN A 217 1.65 -12.64 -1.05
CA GLN A 217 1.74 -11.50 -0.14
C GLN A 217 0.42 -10.72 -0.14
N THR A 218 0.12 -10.07 0.99
CA THR A 218 -1.04 -9.19 1.13
C THR A 218 -0.81 -7.86 0.42
N ASP A 219 -1.86 -7.06 0.23
CA ASP A 219 -1.74 -5.71 -0.35
C ASP A 219 -0.81 -4.83 0.48
N TYR A 220 -0.88 -4.91 1.83
CA TYR A 220 0.03 -4.23 2.74
C TYR A 220 1.49 -4.66 2.53
N GLN A 221 1.74 -5.97 2.49
CA GLN A 221 3.08 -6.51 2.24
C GLN A 221 3.61 -6.10 0.87
N THR A 222 2.76 -6.06 -0.14
CA THR A 222 3.10 -5.59 -1.49
C THR A 222 3.56 -4.13 -1.48
N LEU A 223 2.83 -3.26 -0.78
CA LEU A 223 3.22 -1.85 -0.61
C LEU A 223 4.54 -1.70 0.13
N MET A 224 4.65 -2.33 1.29
CA MET A 224 5.84 -2.22 2.12
C MET A 224 7.08 -2.76 1.42
N ARG A 225 6.96 -3.87 0.70
CA ARG A 225 8.07 -4.49 -0.04
C ARG A 225 8.39 -3.77 -1.36
N GLY A 226 7.42 -3.11 -1.98
CA GLY A 226 7.58 -2.41 -3.25
C GLY A 226 7.81 -3.34 -4.45
N THR A 227 7.43 -4.63 -4.36
CA THR A 227 7.45 -5.60 -5.47
C THR A 227 6.19 -6.46 -5.46
N GLY A 228 5.74 -6.91 -6.62
CA GLY A 228 4.60 -7.80 -6.73
C GLY A 228 4.32 -8.26 -8.15
N ASP A 229 3.53 -9.32 -8.27
CA ASP A 229 2.98 -9.76 -9.55
C ASP A 229 1.80 -8.87 -10.02
N GLY A 230 1.24 -9.17 -11.18
CA GLY A 230 0.14 -8.38 -11.74
C GLY A 230 -1.12 -8.35 -10.88
N LEU A 231 -1.43 -9.42 -10.15
CA LEU A 231 -2.60 -9.45 -9.27
C LEU A 231 -2.35 -8.74 -7.94
N GLN A 232 -1.12 -8.75 -7.46
CA GLN A 232 -0.74 -7.94 -6.28
C GLN A 232 -0.77 -6.44 -6.60
N ARG A 233 -0.32 -6.03 -7.81
CA ARG A 233 -0.54 -4.65 -8.29
C ARG A 233 -2.03 -4.31 -8.40
N ALA A 234 -2.86 -5.25 -8.89
CA ALA A 234 -4.30 -5.08 -8.95
C ALA A 234 -4.90 -4.88 -7.54
N GLY A 235 -4.43 -5.64 -6.56
CA GLY A 235 -4.83 -5.48 -5.15
C GLY A 235 -4.51 -4.09 -4.62
N VAL A 236 -3.27 -3.63 -4.75
CA VAL A 236 -2.85 -2.28 -4.33
C VAL A 236 -3.69 -1.19 -5.01
N PHE A 237 -3.84 -1.27 -6.33
CA PHE A 237 -4.59 -0.26 -7.08
C PHE A 237 -6.07 -0.21 -6.69
N THR A 238 -6.74 -1.35 -6.50
CA THR A 238 -8.15 -1.39 -6.07
C THR A 238 -8.32 -0.85 -4.64
N GLN A 239 -7.38 -1.08 -3.73
CA GLN A 239 -7.40 -0.49 -2.39
C GLN A 239 -7.24 1.04 -2.43
N LEU A 240 -6.34 1.56 -3.27
CA LEU A 240 -6.19 3.01 -3.48
C LEU A 240 -7.48 3.63 -4.04
N CYS A 241 -8.09 3.00 -5.07
CA CYS A 241 -9.38 3.43 -5.60
C CYS A 241 -10.47 3.47 -4.52
N ARG A 242 -10.50 2.48 -3.62
CA ARG A 242 -11.45 2.47 -2.50
C ARG A 242 -11.28 3.68 -1.58
N GLN A 243 -10.03 4.05 -1.25
CA GLN A 243 -9.78 5.23 -0.42
C GLN A 243 -10.17 6.54 -1.13
N ALA A 244 -10.06 6.57 -2.45
CA ALA A 244 -10.52 7.67 -3.30
C ALA A 244 -12.05 7.68 -3.52
N ASN A 245 -12.78 6.73 -2.94
CA ASN A 245 -14.22 6.51 -3.20
C ASN A 245 -14.53 6.27 -4.68
N ILE A 246 -13.61 5.64 -5.40
CA ILE A 246 -13.74 5.24 -6.80
C ILE A 246 -14.11 3.76 -6.85
N ALA A 247 -15.20 3.43 -7.54
CA ALA A 247 -15.65 2.06 -7.71
C ALA A 247 -14.69 1.30 -8.64
N ALA A 248 -14.00 0.29 -8.11
CA ALA A 248 -13.08 -0.54 -8.86
C ALA A 248 -13.22 -2.03 -8.49
N ALA A 249 -13.01 -2.90 -9.47
CA ALA A 249 -13.03 -4.35 -9.30
C ALA A 249 -11.97 -5.00 -10.20
N VAL A 250 -11.48 -6.16 -9.79
CA VAL A 250 -10.70 -7.01 -10.70
C VAL A 250 -11.66 -7.71 -11.66
N ILE A 251 -11.42 -7.58 -12.96
CA ILE A 251 -12.26 -8.15 -14.01
C ILE A 251 -11.66 -9.48 -14.45
N GLY A 252 -12.43 -10.54 -14.25
CA GLY A 252 -12.05 -11.90 -14.66
C GLY A 252 -12.83 -12.37 -15.87
N THR A 253 -12.16 -13.14 -16.72
CA THR A 253 -12.78 -13.86 -17.84
C THR A 253 -13.27 -15.23 -17.37
N ILE A 254 -14.33 -15.74 -17.99
CA ILE A 254 -14.92 -17.03 -17.65
C ILE A 254 -14.48 -18.06 -18.69
N ASP A 255 -13.84 -19.14 -18.24
CA ASP A 255 -13.59 -20.30 -19.12
C ASP A 255 -14.91 -20.99 -19.46
N GLY A 256 -15.24 -21.04 -20.74
CA GLY A 256 -16.51 -21.56 -21.22
C GLY A 256 -16.73 -23.06 -20.97
N THR A 257 -15.68 -23.80 -20.65
CA THR A 257 -15.73 -25.24 -20.41
C THR A 257 -15.83 -25.60 -18.94
N SER A 258 -14.98 -24.99 -18.12
CA SER A 258 -14.88 -25.27 -16.69
C SER A 258 -15.69 -24.30 -15.81
N GLY A 259 -16.09 -23.13 -16.34
CA GLY A 259 -16.67 -22.05 -15.56
C GLY A 259 -15.68 -21.35 -14.62
N ALA A 260 -14.38 -21.69 -14.71
CA ALA A 260 -13.34 -21.07 -13.90
C ALA A 260 -13.17 -19.60 -14.29
N VAL A 261 -12.96 -18.75 -13.28
CA VAL A 261 -12.75 -17.32 -13.47
C VAL A 261 -11.25 -17.03 -13.34
N THR A 262 -10.69 -16.43 -14.39
CA THR A 262 -9.28 -15.99 -14.40
C THR A 262 -9.22 -14.48 -14.40
N PRO A 263 -8.66 -13.85 -13.35
CA PRO A 263 -8.53 -12.39 -13.25
C PRO A 263 -7.48 -11.84 -14.23
N TYR A 264 -7.78 -10.72 -14.89
CA TYR A 264 -6.87 -10.10 -15.86
C TYR A 264 -6.74 -8.59 -15.70
N PHE A 265 -7.83 -7.85 -15.68
CA PHE A 265 -7.82 -6.39 -15.65
C PHE A 265 -8.23 -5.86 -14.29
N VAL A 266 -7.96 -4.58 -14.04
CA VAL A 266 -8.75 -3.81 -13.09
C VAL A 266 -9.70 -2.92 -13.89
N GLY A 267 -10.98 -3.03 -13.58
CA GLY A 267 -12.03 -2.20 -14.14
C GLY A 267 -12.40 -1.09 -13.16
N VAL A 268 -12.29 0.15 -13.60
CA VAL A 268 -12.71 1.35 -12.85
C VAL A 268 -14.05 1.80 -13.41
N LEU A 269 -15.09 1.79 -12.59
CA LEU A 269 -16.44 2.18 -12.97
C LEU A 269 -16.63 3.68 -12.77
N VAL A 270 -16.75 4.41 -13.87
CA VAL A 270 -17.04 5.85 -13.90
C VAL A 270 -18.30 6.08 -14.72
N GLY A 271 -19.31 6.69 -14.11
CA GLY A 271 -20.65 6.74 -14.70
C GLY A 271 -21.22 5.34 -14.91
N GLU A 272 -21.50 4.97 -16.16
CA GLU A 272 -22.03 3.66 -16.58
C GLU A 272 -20.98 2.81 -17.32
N GLU A 273 -19.73 3.29 -17.44
CA GLU A 273 -18.65 2.63 -18.21
C GLU A 273 -17.56 2.10 -17.30
N ILE A 274 -17.04 0.90 -17.61
CA ILE A 274 -15.89 0.31 -16.93
C ILE A 274 -14.64 0.56 -17.79
N TYR A 275 -13.72 1.39 -17.30
CA TYR A 275 -12.42 1.67 -17.91
C TYR A 275 -11.38 0.63 -17.48
N LEU A 276 -10.58 0.13 -18.43
CA LEU A 276 -9.73 -1.04 -18.24
C LEU A 276 -8.25 -0.67 -18.02
N PHE A 277 -7.66 -1.22 -16.95
CA PHE A 277 -6.25 -1.13 -16.63
C PHE A 277 -5.64 -2.53 -16.57
N GLU A 278 -4.43 -2.73 -17.11
CA GLU A 278 -3.75 -4.03 -17.16
C GLU A 278 -2.50 -4.02 -16.25
N PRO A 279 -2.61 -4.49 -15.01
CA PRO A 279 -1.53 -4.39 -14.02
C PRO A 279 -0.27 -5.19 -14.35
N ARG A 280 -0.40 -6.32 -15.10
CA ARG A 280 0.77 -7.12 -15.51
C ARG A 280 1.61 -6.39 -16.56
N LEU A 281 0.95 -5.72 -17.49
CA LEU A 281 1.62 -4.89 -18.49
C LEU A 281 2.02 -3.52 -17.92
N GLY A 282 1.44 -3.11 -16.79
CA GLY A 282 1.69 -1.81 -16.18
C GLY A 282 1.23 -0.65 -17.05
N ILE A 283 0.11 -0.82 -17.75
CA ILE A 283 -0.45 0.19 -18.65
C ILE A 283 -1.99 0.14 -18.61
N PHE A 284 -2.64 1.28 -18.84
CA PHE A 284 -4.06 1.26 -19.18
C PHE A 284 -4.28 0.55 -20.52
N VAL A 285 -5.44 -0.07 -20.73
CA VAL A 285 -5.76 -0.66 -22.03
C VAL A 285 -6.04 0.48 -23.02
N PRO A 286 -5.25 0.65 -24.09
CA PRO A 286 -5.47 1.74 -25.03
C PRO A 286 -6.80 1.58 -25.77
N GLY A 287 -7.54 2.67 -25.91
CA GLY A 287 -8.82 2.70 -26.59
C GLY A 287 -8.75 2.49 -28.10
N PRO A 288 -9.90 2.56 -28.81
CA PRO A 288 -9.94 2.50 -30.26
C PRO A 288 -8.98 3.53 -30.89
N GLY A 289 -8.25 3.11 -31.92
CA GLY A 289 -7.21 3.98 -32.51
C GLY A 289 -5.97 4.20 -31.64
N GLN A 290 -5.84 3.54 -30.49
CA GLN A 290 -4.82 3.77 -29.47
C GLN A 290 -4.91 5.18 -28.85
N VAL A 291 -6.12 5.66 -28.63
CA VAL A 291 -6.40 6.94 -27.98
C VAL A 291 -7.20 6.70 -26.71
N GLY A 292 -6.74 7.28 -25.60
CA GLY A 292 -7.40 7.20 -24.31
C GLY A 292 -7.40 5.79 -23.70
N ILE A 293 -8.28 5.60 -22.71
CA ILE A 293 -8.46 4.34 -21.99
C ILE A 293 -9.67 3.61 -22.57
N ALA A 294 -9.49 2.34 -22.94
CA ALA A 294 -10.58 1.51 -23.44
C ALA A 294 -11.61 1.22 -22.34
N THR A 295 -12.90 1.29 -22.69
CA THR A 295 -13.96 0.75 -21.86
C THR A 295 -14.19 -0.75 -22.13
N LEU A 296 -14.79 -1.45 -21.18
CA LEU A 296 -15.22 -2.85 -21.37
C LEU A 296 -16.15 -2.97 -22.59
N ALA A 297 -17.05 -2.01 -22.78
CA ALA A 297 -17.94 -1.96 -23.92
C ALA A 297 -17.18 -1.85 -25.25
N GLN A 298 -16.10 -1.08 -25.33
CA GLN A 298 -15.24 -0.96 -26.50
C GLN A 298 -14.46 -2.25 -26.76
N ALA A 299 -13.85 -2.86 -25.73
CA ALA A 299 -13.13 -4.12 -25.85
C ALA A 299 -14.04 -5.28 -26.32
N ARG A 300 -15.31 -5.27 -25.95
CA ARG A 300 -16.33 -6.24 -26.42
C ARG A 300 -16.79 -6.02 -27.87
N ARG A 301 -16.67 -4.81 -28.40
CA ARG A 301 -17.12 -4.47 -29.76
C ARG A 301 -15.98 -4.53 -30.77
N ASP A 302 -14.80 -4.01 -30.43
CA ASP A 302 -13.66 -3.88 -31.32
C ASP A 302 -12.55 -4.87 -30.95
N GLU A 303 -12.32 -5.83 -31.83
CA GLU A 303 -11.25 -6.84 -31.67
C GLU A 303 -9.85 -6.20 -31.60
N LEU A 304 -9.65 -5.04 -32.22
CA LEU A 304 -8.35 -4.39 -32.28
C LEU A 304 -7.92 -3.84 -30.91
N VAL A 305 -8.85 -3.54 -30.00
CA VAL A 305 -8.53 -3.00 -28.67
C VAL A 305 -7.59 -3.95 -27.92
N LEU A 306 -7.98 -5.21 -27.74
CA LEU A 306 -7.17 -6.19 -27.02
C LEU A 306 -6.03 -6.76 -27.88
N ARG A 307 -6.26 -6.98 -29.18
CA ARG A 307 -5.23 -7.47 -30.09
C ARG A 307 -3.99 -6.57 -30.16
N ARG A 308 -4.16 -5.25 -29.98
CA ARG A 308 -3.05 -4.29 -29.94
C ARG A 308 -2.20 -4.37 -28.67
N LEU A 309 -2.61 -5.11 -27.66
CA LEU A 309 -1.75 -5.46 -26.52
C LEU A 309 -0.71 -6.54 -26.87
N SER A 310 -0.83 -7.20 -28.02
CA SER A 310 0.22 -8.05 -28.57
C SER A 310 1.27 -7.20 -29.30
N ILE A 311 2.51 -7.70 -29.35
CA ILE A 311 3.60 -7.12 -30.14
C ILE A 311 3.75 -7.90 -31.44
N ALA A 312 3.53 -7.24 -32.56
CA ALA A 312 3.59 -7.87 -33.87
C ALA A 312 4.99 -8.46 -34.16
N GLY A 313 5.03 -9.73 -34.58
CA GLY A 313 6.27 -10.42 -34.93
C GLY A 313 7.04 -11.03 -33.76
N LEU A 314 6.51 -10.95 -32.53
CA LEU A 314 7.07 -11.53 -31.32
C LEU A 314 6.01 -12.40 -30.62
N ASP A 315 6.00 -13.70 -30.92
CA ASP A 315 4.99 -14.64 -30.41
C ASP A 315 4.96 -14.72 -28.87
N GLU A 316 6.10 -14.50 -28.24
CA GLU A 316 6.25 -14.45 -26.78
C GLU A 316 5.47 -13.29 -26.11
N PHE A 317 5.18 -12.22 -26.86
CA PHE A 317 4.38 -11.09 -26.41
C PHE A 317 2.97 -11.09 -27.02
N THR A 318 2.42 -12.26 -27.24
CA THR A 318 1.01 -12.42 -27.62
C THR A 318 0.14 -12.22 -26.39
N TYR A 319 -0.79 -11.26 -26.44
CA TYR A 319 -1.73 -11.02 -25.36
C TYR A 319 -2.79 -12.14 -25.33
N PRO A 320 -3.02 -12.79 -24.18
CA PRO A 320 -3.79 -14.03 -24.15
C PRO A 320 -5.31 -13.81 -24.19
N ILE A 321 -5.79 -12.56 -24.01
CA ILE A 321 -7.22 -12.25 -23.97
C ILE A 321 -7.67 -11.63 -25.28
N SER A 322 -8.74 -12.17 -25.81
CA SER A 322 -9.40 -11.73 -27.04
C SER A 322 -10.75 -11.08 -26.77
N LYS A 323 -11.35 -10.51 -27.80
CA LYS A 323 -12.72 -9.98 -27.78
C LYS A 323 -13.74 -11.03 -27.33
N SER A 324 -13.57 -12.31 -27.70
CA SER A 324 -14.50 -13.38 -27.31
C SER A 324 -14.49 -13.64 -25.81
N ASP A 325 -13.34 -13.50 -25.17
CA ASP A 325 -13.16 -13.80 -23.74
C ASP A 325 -13.79 -12.76 -22.83
N VAL A 326 -13.97 -11.52 -23.33
CA VAL A 326 -14.57 -10.41 -22.55
C VAL A 326 -16.06 -10.19 -22.84
N GLN A 327 -16.73 -11.11 -23.57
CA GLN A 327 -18.18 -11.00 -23.80
C GLN A 327 -18.99 -11.15 -22.53
N GLN A 328 -18.51 -11.98 -21.60
CA GLN A 328 -19.08 -12.17 -20.27
C GLN A 328 -17.92 -12.18 -19.26
N CYS A 329 -17.93 -11.24 -18.33
CA CYS A 329 -16.90 -11.08 -17.31
C CYS A 329 -17.49 -11.20 -15.90
N VAL A 330 -16.64 -11.47 -14.93
CA VAL A 330 -16.97 -11.42 -13.50
C VAL A 330 -16.23 -10.24 -12.87
N ALA A 331 -16.94 -9.41 -12.12
CA ALA A 331 -16.31 -8.39 -11.30
C ALA A 331 -15.98 -8.99 -9.92
N LEU A 332 -14.71 -8.97 -9.55
CA LEU A 332 -14.16 -9.55 -8.34
C LEU A 332 -13.76 -8.42 -7.39
N PHE A 333 -14.42 -8.31 -6.23
CA PHE A 333 -14.16 -7.26 -5.26
C PHE A 333 -13.04 -7.63 -4.30
N ASN A 334 -12.05 -6.75 -4.18
CA ASN A 334 -10.93 -6.89 -3.25
C ASN A 334 -11.35 -6.47 -1.84
N PHE A 335 -12.23 -7.24 -1.22
CA PHE A 335 -12.67 -7.04 0.15
C PHE A 335 -12.31 -8.25 1.01
N SER A 336 -11.83 -7.97 2.21
CA SER A 336 -11.79 -8.98 3.28
C SER A 336 -13.16 -9.08 3.94
N PRO A 337 -13.48 -10.17 4.65
CA PRO A 337 -14.68 -10.24 5.46
C PRO A 337 -14.79 -9.10 6.49
N VAL A 338 -13.66 -8.63 7.00
CA VAL A 338 -13.63 -7.48 7.91
C VAL A 338 -14.13 -6.21 7.23
N THR A 339 -13.76 -5.99 5.98
CA THR A 339 -14.18 -4.80 5.20
C THR A 339 -15.69 -4.64 5.10
N VAL A 340 -16.44 -5.74 5.05
CA VAL A 340 -17.91 -5.77 4.91
C VAL A 340 -18.63 -6.07 6.23
N SER A 341 -17.92 -6.03 7.37
CA SER A 341 -18.50 -6.34 8.67
C SER A 341 -19.29 -5.17 9.24
N PRO A 342 -20.37 -5.42 10.00
CA PRO A 342 -21.16 -4.38 10.64
C PRO A 342 -20.38 -3.47 11.57
N ARG A 343 -19.36 -4.01 12.28
CA ARG A 343 -18.51 -3.20 13.15
C ARG A 343 -17.64 -2.22 12.38
N MET A 344 -17.23 -2.54 11.13
CA MET A 344 -16.52 -1.59 10.26
C MET A 344 -17.47 -0.52 9.70
N GLU A 345 -18.72 -0.85 9.43
CA GLU A 345 -19.75 0.14 9.11
C GLU A 345 -19.97 1.12 10.27
N LEU A 346 -20.09 0.60 11.50
CA LEU A 346 -20.18 1.42 12.71
C LEU A 346 -18.97 2.36 12.83
N LEU A 347 -17.75 1.85 12.62
CA LEU A 347 -16.52 2.64 12.66
C LEU A 347 -16.51 3.69 11.55
N GLN A 348 -16.87 3.33 10.32
CA GLN A 348 -16.95 4.25 9.18
C GLN A 348 -17.83 5.46 9.49
N ASN A 349 -18.97 5.24 10.12
CA ASN A 349 -19.91 6.31 10.51
C ASN A 349 -19.35 7.21 11.64
N GLY A 350 -18.43 6.70 12.45
CA GLY A 350 -17.75 7.44 13.51
C GLY A 350 -16.53 8.25 13.03
N LEU A 351 -15.97 7.93 11.86
CA LEU A 351 -14.80 8.59 11.31
C LEU A 351 -15.19 9.91 10.63
N THR A 352 -14.79 11.04 11.21
CA THR A 352 -15.13 12.38 10.72
C THR A 352 -13.92 13.31 10.62
N GLY A 353 -14.05 14.39 9.85
CA GLY A 353 -12.99 15.38 9.68
C GLY A 353 -11.72 14.79 9.07
N ASN A 354 -10.57 15.09 9.64
CA ASN A 354 -9.25 14.59 9.18
C ASN A 354 -9.00 13.10 9.46
N ARG A 355 -9.91 12.42 10.18
CA ARG A 355 -9.87 10.97 10.42
C ARG A 355 -10.73 10.20 9.41
N ARG A 356 -11.37 10.89 8.47
CA ARG A 356 -12.26 10.27 7.49
C ARG A 356 -11.44 9.45 6.49
N MET A 357 -11.66 8.14 6.47
CA MET A 357 -11.08 7.18 5.52
C MET A 357 -12.06 6.05 5.28
N SER A 358 -11.87 5.29 4.19
CA SER A 358 -12.76 4.18 3.84
C SER A 358 -12.32 2.90 4.56
N VAL A 359 -13.03 2.51 5.63
CA VAL A 359 -12.79 1.26 6.38
C VAL A 359 -13.85 0.19 6.10
N TYR A 360 -15.02 0.60 5.63
CA TYR A 360 -16.14 -0.25 5.26
C TYR A 360 -16.43 -0.14 3.76
N ALA A 361 -16.98 -1.17 3.19
CA ALA A 361 -17.53 -1.16 1.83
C ALA A 361 -18.91 -1.79 1.81
N ASP A 362 -19.88 -1.04 1.25
CA ASP A 362 -21.18 -1.58 0.91
C ASP A 362 -21.06 -2.45 -0.35
N ALA A 363 -20.84 -3.76 -0.10
CA ALA A 363 -20.62 -4.72 -1.17
C ALA A 363 -21.86 -4.92 -2.04
N ASP A 364 -23.06 -4.82 -1.47
CA ASP A 364 -24.32 -5.01 -2.18
C ASP A 364 -24.61 -3.82 -3.11
N GLU A 365 -24.37 -2.61 -2.64
CA GLU A 365 -24.53 -1.41 -3.48
C GLU A 365 -23.50 -1.41 -4.63
N LEU A 366 -22.24 -1.77 -4.35
CA LEU A 366 -21.22 -1.86 -5.38
C LEU A 366 -21.54 -2.97 -6.40
N ALA A 367 -22.05 -4.13 -5.94
CA ALA A 367 -22.47 -5.22 -6.81
C ALA A 367 -23.57 -4.78 -7.76
N LYS A 368 -24.61 -4.11 -7.28
CA LYS A 368 -25.71 -3.58 -8.11
C LYS A 368 -25.19 -2.65 -9.21
N ARG A 369 -24.21 -1.80 -8.90
CA ARG A 369 -23.61 -0.87 -9.88
C ARG A 369 -22.85 -1.61 -10.97
N PHE A 370 -22.05 -2.63 -10.62
CA PHE A 370 -21.30 -3.44 -11.60
C PHE A 370 -22.22 -4.36 -12.40
N ASP A 371 -23.22 -4.99 -11.78
CA ASP A 371 -24.18 -5.88 -12.45
C ASP A 371 -25.05 -5.13 -13.48
N ALA A 372 -25.22 -3.83 -13.32
CA ALA A 372 -25.92 -2.99 -14.30
C ALA A 372 -25.13 -2.77 -15.59
N VAL A 373 -23.78 -3.01 -15.58
CA VAL A 373 -22.95 -2.77 -16.75
C VAL A 373 -23.04 -3.96 -17.71
N THR A 374 -23.35 -3.69 -18.95
CA THR A 374 -23.46 -4.72 -19.99
C THR A 374 -22.12 -5.43 -20.22
N GLY A 375 -22.10 -6.76 -19.99
CA GLY A 375 -20.91 -7.61 -20.12
C GLY A 375 -20.38 -8.10 -18.79
N VAL A 376 -20.85 -7.56 -17.67
CA VAL A 376 -20.66 -8.17 -16.36
C VAL A 376 -21.77 -9.20 -16.15
N ALA A 377 -21.36 -10.48 -16.01
CA ALA A 377 -22.27 -11.61 -15.84
C ALA A 377 -22.64 -11.84 -14.36
N SER A 378 -21.73 -11.51 -13.48
CA SER A 378 -21.92 -11.59 -12.02
C SER A 378 -20.82 -10.82 -11.28
N THR A 379 -21.10 -10.53 -10.01
CA THR A 379 -20.13 -9.98 -9.05
C THR A 379 -19.82 -11.02 -7.97
N ARG A 380 -18.59 -11.03 -7.48
CA ARG A 380 -18.12 -11.94 -6.41
C ARG A 380 -17.07 -11.27 -5.56
N LEU A 381 -16.86 -11.78 -4.34
CA LEU A 381 -15.65 -11.47 -3.61
C LEU A 381 -14.45 -12.13 -4.27
N TRP A 382 -13.33 -11.42 -4.30
CA TRP A 382 -12.07 -11.94 -4.78
C TRP A 382 -11.40 -12.76 -3.67
N ASN A 383 -11.10 -14.02 -3.94
CA ASN A 383 -10.55 -14.93 -2.93
C ASN A 383 -9.04 -14.73 -2.66
N VAL A 384 -8.32 -14.03 -3.54
CA VAL A 384 -6.85 -13.86 -3.41
C VAL A 384 -6.43 -13.17 -2.12
N PRO A 385 -7.06 -12.09 -1.64
CA PRO A 385 -6.69 -11.47 -0.36
C PRO A 385 -6.77 -12.45 0.82
N VAL A 386 -7.82 -13.28 0.86
CA VAL A 386 -7.99 -14.32 1.88
C VAL A 386 -6.90 -15.38 1.80
N LEU A 387 -6.59 -15.84 0.58
CA LEU A 387 -5.51 -16.80 0.36
C LEU A 387 -4.14 -16.23 0.75
N ALA A 388 -3.92 -14.93 0.54
CA ALA A 388 -2.69 -14.26 0.94
C ALA A 388 -2.51 -14.22 2.47
N GLU A 389 -3.58 -13.90 3.21
CA GLU A 389 -3.56 -13.94 4.68
C GLU A 389 -3.30 -15.36 5.23
N MET A 390 -3.95 -16.36 4.65
CA MET A 390 -3.73 -17.76 5.04
C MET A 390 -2.30 -18.22 4.74
N TYR A 391 -1.77 -17.85 3.58
CA TYR A 391 -0.39 -18.15 3.18
C TYR A 391 0.60 -17.50 4.15
N ARG A 392 0.41 -16.21 4.47
CA ARG A 392 1.22 -15.49 5.45
C ARG A 392 1.26 -16.22 6.79
N ALA A 393 0.10 -16.53 7.35
CA ALA A 393 0.01 -17.19 8.66
C ALA A 393 0.73 -18.54 8.69
N ILE A 394 0.62 -19.34 7.61
CA ILE A 394 1.30 -20.64 7.50
C ILE A 394 2.81 -20.46 7.38
N CYS A 395 3.27 -19.48 6.59
CA CYS A 395 4.68 -19.19 6.42
C CYS A 395 5.33 -18.66 7.71
N GLU A 396 4.67 -17.76 8.45
CA GLU A 396 5.13 -17.28 9.74
C GLU A 396 5.29 -18.42 10.75
N GLN A 397 4.29 -19.30 10.85
CA GLN A 397 4.36 -20.47 11.73
C GLN A 397 5.47 -21.45 11.33
N HIS A 398 5.76 -21.61 10.04
CA HIS A 398 6.84 -22.47 9.55
C HIS A 398 8.22 -21.83 9.85
N ALA A 399 8.35 -20.53 9.66
CA ALA A 399 9.56 -19.77 9.94
C ALA A 399 9.99 -19.85 11.41
N GLU A 400 9.05 -19.91 12.36
CA GLU A 400 9.34 -20.11 13.78
C GLU A 400 10.05 -21.46 14.06
N ARG A 401 9.92 -22.45 13.18
CA ARG A 401 10.40 -23.83 13.37
C ARG A 401 11.60 -24.19 12.49
N ASP A 402 11.79 -23.49 11.36
CA ASP A 402 12.86 -23.76 10.39
C ASP A 402 13.76 -22.52 10.24
N PRO A 403 14.98 -22.52 10.82
CA PRO A 403 15.89 -21.38 10.77
C PRO A 403 16.33 -21.00 9.34
N ILE A 404 16.44 -21.97 8.40
CA ILE A 404 16.84 -21.71 7.03
C ILE A 404 15.70 -21.02 6.27
N PHE A 405 14.49 -21.56 6.45
CA PHE A 405 13.30 -20.92 5.88
C PHE A 405 13.06 -19.54 6.52
N ASN A 406 13.25 -19.42 7.83
CA ASN A 406 13.13 -18.13 8.53
C ASN A 406 14.08 -17.09 7.94
N PHE A 407 15.37 -17.40 7.77
CA PHE A 407 16.31 -16.46 7.16
C PHE A 407 15.88 -16.04 5.75
N TRP A 408 15.47 -16.99 4.91
CA TRP A 408 14.98 -16.71 3.57
C TRP A 408 13.69 -15.88 3.56
N TYR A 409 12.75 -16.23 4.42
CA TYR A 409 11.45 -15.54 4.54
C TYR A 409 11.64 -14.14 5.10
N VAL A 410 12.44 -14.01 6.15
CA VAL A 410 12.82 -12.75 6.78
C VAL A 410 13.57 -11.83 5.81
N ALA A 411 14.50 -12.33 5.03
CA ALA A 411 15.19 -11.52 4.02
C ALA A 411 14.22 -10.90 2.99
N ARG A 412 13.06 -11.53 2.78
CA ARG A 412 12.00 -10.98 1.93
C ARG A 412 11.06 -10.02 2.65
N TRP A 413 10.78 -10.26 3.93
CA TRP A 413 9.69 -9.61 4.67
C TRP A 413 10.15 -8.79 5.86
N ALA A 414 10.93 -9.38 6.72
CA ALA A 414 11.27 -8.77 7.99
C ALA A 414 12.29 -7.64 7.90
N MET A 415 12.92 -7.44 6.73
CA MET A 415 13.58 -6.16 6.46
C MET A 415 12.64 -4.96 6.57
N LEU A 416 11.34 -5.23 6.53
CA LEU A 416 10.28 -4.23 6.55
C LEU A 416 9.49 -4.22 7.86
N GLU A 417 9.80 -5.13 8.77
CA GLU A 417 9.24 -5.14 10.12
C GLU A 417 10.31 -4.67 11.12
N ALA A 418 9.92 -3.82 12.06
CA ALA A 418 10.81 -3.05 12.93
C ALA A 418 11.68 -3.88 13.91
N ASP A 419 11.53 -5.19 13.95
CA ASP A 419 12.25 -6.08 14.88
C ASP A 419 13.72 -6.31 14.53
N PHE A 420 14.17 -5.87 13.35
CA PHE A 420 15.56 -5.93 12.92
C PHE A 420 16.24 -4.56 13.04
N ASP A 421 17.13 -4.40 14.01
CA ASP A 421 17.89 -3.16 14.19
C ASP A 421 18.62 -2.73 12.89
N SER A 422 19.13 -3.70 12.12
CA SER A 422 19.82 -3.46 10.84
C SER A 422 18.88 -3.01 9.69
N ALA A 423 17.57 -3.11 9.85
CA ALA A 423 16.58 -2.72 8.83
C ALA A 423 15.53 -1.73 9.36
N LYS A 424 15.66 -1.31 10.61
CA LYS A 424 14.69 -0.42 11.26
C LYS A 424 14.49 0.89 10.49
N ASN A 425 15.57 1.53 10.07
CA ASN A 425 15.49 2.77 9.30
C ASN A 425 14.86 2.55 7.91
N LEU A 426 15.05 1.37 7.31
CA LEU A 426 14.43 1.02 6.04
C LEU A 426 12.91 0.88 6.18
N ALA A 427 12.44 0.14 7.19
CA ALA A 427 11.03 -0.09 7.47
C ALA A 427 10.33 1.23 7.83
N HIS A 428 10.91 2.01 8.73
CA HIS A 428 10.39 3.30 9.15
C HIS A 428 10.40 4.31 7.99
N GLY A 429 11.50 4.40 7.24
CA GLY A 429 11.59 5.25 6.05
C GLY A 429 10.53 4.87 4.99
N ARG A 430 10.27 3.57 4.78
CA ARG A 430 9.20 3.14 3.85
C ARG A 430 7.82 3.55 4.34
N TRP A 431 7.55 3.39 5.63
CA TRP A 431 6.30 3.83 6.23
C TRP A 431 6.07 5.32 6.04
N LEU A 432 7.05 6.16 6.41
CA LEU A 432 6.95 7.61 6.25
C LEU A 432 6.84 8.04 4.77
N HIS A 433 7.56 7.35 3.87
CA HIS A 433 7.42 7.60 2.43
C HIS A 433 5.98 7.36 1.96
N LEU A 434 5.37 6.24 2.36
CA LEU A 434 3.99 5.93 2.01
C LEU A 434 2.97 6.87 2.66
N LEU A 435 3.31 7.48 3.81
CA LEU A 435 2.52 8.53 4.44
C LEU A 435 2.71 9.93 3.81
N GLY A 436 3.62 10.11 2.84
CA GLY A 436 3.96 11.41 2.25
C GLY A 436 4.88 12.27 3.14
N GLN A 437 5.49 11.69 4.18
CA GLN A 437 6.39 12.39 5.10
C GLN A 437 7.84 12.31 4.62
N PHE A 438 8.16 13.04 3.55
CA PHE A 438 9.43 12.93 2.83
C PHE A 438 10.60 13.61 3.53
N SER A 439 10.37 14.78 4.15
CA SER A 439 11.38 15.66 4.72
C SER A 439 11.29 15.72 6.25
N ASP A 440 12.40 16.05 6.89
CA ASP A 440 12.48 16.22 8.34
C ASP A 440 11.62 17.39 8.82
N VAL A 441 11.03 17.25 10.01
CA VAL A 441 10.37 18.33 10.74
C VAL A 441 11.33 18.84 11.81
N GLU A 442 12.13 19.88 11.47
CA GLU A 442 13.21 20.38 12.31
C GLU A 442 12.73 20.87 13.70
N GLU A 443 11.55 21.51 13.75
CA GLU A 443 10.99 22.07 15.00
C GLU A 443 10.67 20.97 16.04
N GLU A 444 10.33 19.78 15.58
CA GLU A 444 9.96 18.64 16.41
C GLU A 444 11.08 17.59 16.50
N ASN A 445 12.20 17.79 15.80
CA ASN A 445 13.29 16.83 15.68
C ASN A 445 12.84 15.45 15.17
N ILE A 446 11.84 15.43 14.26
CA ILE A 446 11.30 14.22 13.62
C ILE A 446 11.98 14.07 12.26
N LYS A 447 12.54 12.87 12.02
CA LYS A 447 13.18 12.53 10.75
C LYS A 447 12.12 12.13 9.73
N GLY A 448 12.28 12.63 8.50
CA GLY A 448 11.50 12.17 7.36
C GLY A 448 12.08 10.94 6.68
N ALA A 449 11.34 10.40 5.74
CA ALA A 449 11.72 9.19 4.99
C ALA A 449 13.08 9.31 4.29
N ARG A 450 13.39 10.50 3.75
CA ARG A 450 14.68 10.78 3.07
C ARG A 450 15.87 10.56 3.99
N THR A 451 15.84 11.13 5.18
CA THR A 451 16.91 11.00 6.17
C THR A 451 17.07 9.56 6.62
N LEU A 452 15.98 8.86 6.88
CA LEU A 452 16.03 7.44 7.28
C LEU A 452 16.60 6.55 6.19
N TYR A 453 16.26 6.78 4.91
CA TYR A 453 16.88 6.05 3.80
C TYR A 453 18.38 6.35 3.64
N LEU A 454 18.79 7.60 3.86
CA LEU A 454 20.22 7.97 3.83
C LEU A 454 20.99 7.29 4.95
N GLU A 455 20.45 7.24 6.16
CA GLU A 455 21.05 6.55 7.31
C GLU A 455 21.10 5.03 7.14
N GLN A 456 20.16 4.44 6.40
CA GLN A 456 20.17 3.00 6.07
C GLN A 456 21.32 2.61 5.14
N ARG A 457 21.90 3.58 4.43
CA ARG A 457 22.96 3.33 3.44
C ARG A 457 24.35 3.31 4.08
N ALA A 458 24.62 2.30 4.92
CA ALA A 458 25.94 2.13 5.52
C ALA A 458 27.04 2.13 4.44
N PRO A 459 28.20 2.76 4.69
CA PRO A 459 29.36 2.70 3.80
C PRO A 459 29.84 1.25 3.60
N GLU A 460 30.37 0.93 2.42
CA GLU A 460 30.82 -0.46 2.14
C GLU A 460 31.96 -0.90 3.07
N PHE A 461 32.86 0.02 3.43
CA PHE A 461 33.93 -0.29 4.38
C PHE A 461 33.41 -0.68 5.76
N GLU A 462 32.31 -0.06 6.22
CA GLU A 462 31.67 -0.39 7.50
C GLU A 462 31.06 -1.79 7.46
N ILE A 463 30.44 -2.16 6.33
CA ILE A 463 29.91 -3.51 6.13
C ILE A 463 31.06 -4.55 6.15
N GLU A 464 32.20 -4.27 5.52
CA GLU A 464 33.39 -5.16 5.52
C GLU A 464 34.02 -5.24 6.92
N ASP A 465 34.12 -4.11 7.62
CA ASP A 465 34.75 -4.01 8.94
C ASP A 465 33.93 -4.71 10.04
N LEU A 466 32.64 -5.01 9.80
CA LEU A 466 31.79 -5.76 10.75
C LEU A 466 32.45 -7.07 11.23
N ARG A 467 33.32 -7.67 10.42
CA ARG A 467 34.05 -8.90 10.79
C ARG A 467 35.09 -8.70 11.89
N ILE A 468 35.66 -7.50 11.99
CA ILE A 468 36.80 -7.22 12.87
C ILE A 468 36.50 -6.15 13.93
N ASP A 469 35.55 -5.30 13.72
CA ASP A 469 35.19 -4.20 14.61
C ASP A 469 34.15 -4.66 15.65
N VAL A 470 34.55 -4.73 16.92
CA VAL A 470 33.73 -5.20 18.04
C VAL A 470 32.64 -4.20 18.41
N ASP A 471 32.91 -2.90 18.27
CA ASP A 471 31.92 -1.85 18.57
C ASP A 471 30.83 -1.85 17.51
N LEU A 472 31.20 -2.02 16.25
CA LEU A 472 30.28 -2.19 15.14
C LEU A 472 29.43 -3.47 15.29
N GLN A 473 30.07 -4.59 15.67
CA GLN A 473 29.36 -5.83 15.98
C GLN A 473 28.29 -5.61 17.08
N ALA A 474 28.64 -4.91 18.14
CA ALA A 474 27.72 -4.61 19.23
C ALA A 474 26.55 -3.72 18.77
N ALA A 475 26.81 -2.74 17.90
CA ALA A 475 25.78 -1.87 17.30
C ALA A 475 24.77 -2.67 16.45
N TYR A 476 25.21 -3.75 15.80
CA TYR A 476 24.35 -4.67 15.04
C TYR A 476 23.88 -5.90 15.85
N GLY A 477 23.86 -5.81 17.16
CA GLY A 477 23.32 -6.83 18.04
C GLY A 477 24.15 -8.10 18.18
N ILE A 478 25.39 -8.12 17.69
CA ILE A 478 26.33 -9.25 17.86
C ILE A 478 26.99 -9.10 19.24
N ARG A 479 26.60 -9.93 20.21
CA ARG A 479 27.14 -9.85 21.58
C ARG A 479 28.28 -10.83 21.78
N ARG A 480 29.28 -10.45 22.61
CA ARG A 480 30.39 -11.33 23.02
C ARG A 480 29.96 -12.63 23.70
N ALA A 481 28.74 -12.66 24.30
CA ALA A 481 28.17 -13.89 24.86
C ALA A 481 27.88 -14.98 23.81
N ASP A 482 27.83 -14.59 22.52
CA ASP A 482 27.70 -15.53 21.41
C ASP A 482 29.05 -16.20 21.07
N LEU A 483 30.13 -15.94 21.84
CA LEU A 483 31.46 -16.57 21.68
C LEU A 483 31.52 -18.04 22.12
N ASP A 484 30.46 -18.59 22.73
CA ASP A 484 30.31 -20.02 22.97
C ASP A 484 29.93 -20.82 21.70
N VAL A 485 29.70 -20.13 20.57
CA VAL A 485 29.47 -20.75 19.25
C VAL A 485 30.80 -21.04 18.54
N SER A 486 30.82 -22.02 17.64
CA SER A 486 31.99 -22.31 16.83
C SER A 486 32.37 -21.11 15.95
N SER A 487 33.65 -21.00 15.58
CA SER A 487 34.14 -19.96 14.66
C SER A 487 33.33 -19.94 13.35
N GLU A 488 32.95 -21.10 12.85
CA GLU A 488 32.16 -21.26 11.63
C GLU A 488 30.74 -20.68 11.80
N GLN A 489 30.09 -20.91 12.92
CA GLN A 489 28.77 -20.33 13.21
C GLN A 489 28.83 -18.81 13.38
N PHE A 490 29.91 -18.30 13.98
CA PHE A 490 30.14 -16.87 14.10
C PHE A 490 30.35 -16.22 12.72
N ASP A 491 31.21 -16.81 11.88
CA ASP A 491 31.46 -16.31 10.51
C ASP A 491 30.20 -16.34 9.64
N GLN A 492 29.38 -17.38 9.78
CA GLN A 492 28.08 -17.46 9.10
C GLN A 492 27.17 -16.32 9.53
N ARG A 493 27.04 -16.05 10.83
CA ARG A 493 26.20 -14.96 11.37
C ARG A 493 26.65 -13.58 10.86
N ILE A 494 27.97 -13.34 10.85
CA ILE A 494 28.52 -12.10 10.27
C ILE A 494 28.13 -11.98 8.79
N ALA A 495 28.28 -13.04 8.00
CA ALA A 495 27.94 -13.04 6.59
C ALA A 495 26.44 -12.81 6.34
N GLU A 496 25.58 -13.35 7.19
CA GLU A 496 24.12 -13.09 7.16
C GLU A 496 23.82 -11.61 7.39
N ILE A 497 24.41 -10.99 8.42
CA ILE A 497 24.21 -9.57 8.72
C ILE A 497 24.77 -8.68 7.60
N GLN A 498 25.97 -8.97 7.10
CA GLN A 498 26.53 -8.24 5.96
C GLN A 498 25.63 -8.31 4.72
N THR A 499 25.03 -9.47 4.48
CA THR A 499 24.06 -9.66 3.39
C THR A 499 22.81 -8.77 3.59
N MET A 500 22.29 -8.74 4.81
CA MET A 500 21.14 -7.88 5.14
C MET A 500 21.46 -6.39 5.03
N MET A 501 22.66 -5.97 5.48
CA MET A 501 23.12 -4.58 5.33
C MET A 501 23.22 -4.17 3.85
N ARG A 502 23.77 -5.03 2.99
CA ARG A 502 23.85 -4.76 1.54
C ARG A 502 22.49 -4.70 0.88
N LEU A 503 21.58 -5.63 1.23
CA LEU A 503 20.20 -5.60 0.76
C LEU A 503 19.50 -4.31 1.21
N GLY A 504 19.62 -3.95 2.47
CA GLY A 504 19.05 -2.72 3.02
C GLY A 504 19.59 -1.47 2.32
N LYS A 505 20.91 -1.38 2.14
CA LYS A 505 21.56 -0.27 1.42
C LYS A 505 21.04 -0.11 -0.01
N ARG A 506 20.94 -1.20 -0.77
CA ARG A 506 20.47 -1.18 -2.17
C ARG A 506 19.00 -0.81 -2.25
N THR A 507 18.20 -1.38 -1.36
CA THR A 507 16.77 -1.06 -1.29
C THR A 507 16.55 0.41 -0.93
N ALA A 508 17.25 0.92 0.09
CA ALA A 508 17.19 2.32 0.46
C ALA A 508 17.64 3.26 -0.68
N THR A 509 18.69 2.87 -1.44
CA THR A 509 19.16 3.65 -2.60
C THR A 509 18.07 3.76 -3.68
N TYR A 510 17.43 2.64 -4.02
CA TYR A 510 16.33 2.63 -4.98
C TYR A 510 15.11 3.39 -4.49
N TRP A 511 14.66 3.15 -3.25
CA TRP A 511 13.49 3.86 -2.71
C TRP A 511 13.73 5.35 -2.51
N LEU A 512 14.98 5.76 -2.22
CA LEU A 512 15.33 7.18 -2.20
C LEU A 512 15.17 7.82 -3.59
N SER A 513 15.49 7.09 -4.66
CA SER A 513 15.26 7.60 -6.02
C SER A 513 13.76 7.75 -6.34
N LEU A 514 12.93 6.80 -5.90
CA LEU A 514 11.47 6.91 -6.03
C LEU A 514 10.91 8.08 -5.21
N LEU A 515 11.36 8.23 -3.96
CA LEU A 515 10.97 9.35 -3.11
C LEU A 515 11.32 10.70 -3.73
N GLN A 516 12.49 10.83 -4.40
CA GLN A 516 12.82 12.06 -5.11
C GLN A 516 11.84 12.34 -6.26
N ALA A 517 11.39 11.29 -6.96
CA ALA A 517 10.38 11.43 -8.02
C ALA A 517 9.01 11.82 -7.45
N ASP A 518 8.61 11.20 -6.34
CA ASP A 518 7.36 11.46 -5.65
C ASP A 518 7.32 12.85 -4.98
N ASP A 519 8.50 13.43 -4.65
CA ASP A 519 8.69 14.81 -4.11
C ASP A 519 8.96 15.84 -5.24
N ASP A 520 8.50 15.58 -6.46
CA ASP A 520 8.63 16.43 -7.67
C ASP A 520 10.08 16.83 -8.02
N ARG A 521 11.08 16.01 -7.63
CA ARG A 521 12.49 16.21 -7.92
C ARG A 521 12.97 15.27 -9.02
N THR A 522 12.30 15.35 -10.17
CA THR A 522 12.47 14.42 -11.29
C THR A 522 13.91 14.28 -11.77
N GLU A 523 14.66 15.39 -11.95
CA GLU A 523 16.07 15.36 -12.36
C GLU A 523 16.95 14.69 -11.28
N THR A 524 16.68 14.98 -10.00
CA THR A 524 17.41 14.36 -8.89
C THR A 524 17.15 12.86 -8.84
N ALA A 525 15.91 12.43 -9.03
CA ALA A 525 15.53 11.02 -9.11
C ALA A 525 16.27 10.31 -10.25
N GLN A 526 16.33 10.94 -11.44
CA GLN A 526 17.05 10.42 -12.59
C GLN A 526 18.54 10.23 -12.29
N ASN A 527 19.21 11.23 -11.72
CA ASN A 527 20.62 11.16 -11.34
C ASN A 527 20.88 10.05 -10.29
N TRP A 528 19.98 9.90 -9.29
CA TRP A 528 20.09 8.82 -8.32
C TRP A 528 20.01 7.43 -8.97
N ILE A 529 19.11 7.25 -9.95
CA ILE A 529 19.02 5.99 -10.67
C ILE A 529 20.28 5.75 -11.51
N ASP A 530 20.68 6.70 -12.34
CA ASP A 530 21.83 6.56 -13.24
C ASP A 530 23.14 6.35 -12.46
N ASP A 531 23.43 7.21 -11.48
CA ASP A 531 24.75 7.26 -10.82
C ASP A 531 24.89 6.32 -9.63
N ARG A 532 23.76 5.80 -9.08
CA ARG A 532 23.79 5.00 -7.84
C ARG A 532 23.14 3.64 -7.98
N VAL A 533 21.94 3.56 -8.51
CA VAL A 533 21.24 2.26 -8.60
C VAL A 533 21.80 1.40 -9.74
N LEU A 534 22.09 2.02 -10.89
CA LEU A 534 22.55 1.32 -12.09
C LEU A 534 24.06 1.17 -12.18
N ASP A 535 24.85 2.04 -11.52
CA ASP A 535 26.31 1.98 -11.50
C ASP A 535 26.85 0.98 -10.45
N GLU A 536 26.06 0.60 -9.47
CA GLU A 536 26.43 -0.44 -8.52
C GLU A 536 26.64 -1.78 -9.25
N SER A 537 27.89 -2.19 -9.43
CA SER A 537 28.35 -3.34 -10.23
C SER A 537 27.86 -4.71 -9.74
N GLN A 538 26.99 -4.76 -8.75
CA GLN A 538 26.49 -6.00 -8.15
C GLN A 538 25.02 -6.24 -8.49
N ALA A 539 24.69 -7.49 -8.78
CA ALA A 539 23.30 -7.92 -9.04
C ALA A 539 22.34 -7.46 -7.92
N SER A 540 21.38 -6.63 -8.27
CA SER A 540 20.32 -6.16 -7.38
C SER A 540 18.96 -6.43 -8.04
N ILE A 541 17.98 -6.79 -7.22
CA ILE A 541 16.60 -6.96 -7.67
C ILE A 541 15.99 -5.64 -8.19
N TRP A 542 16.61 -4.50 -7.85
CA TRP A 542 16.13 -3.17 -8.19
C TRP A 542 16.63 -2.62 -9.53
N VAL A 543 17.56 -3.31 -10.21
CA VAL A 543 18.15 -2.82 -11.47
C VAL A 543 17.09 -2.68 -12.57
N GLU A 544 16.27 -3.71 -12.80
CA GLU A 544 15.26 -3.63 -13.87
C GLU A 544 14.09 -2.70 -13.50
N PRO A 545 13.56 -2.69 -12.27
CA PRO A 545 12.61 -1.66 -11.84
C PRO A 545 13.17 -0.22 -11.96
N ALA A 546 14.44 -0.01 -11.62
CA ALA A 546 15.08 1.29 -11.76
C ALA A 546 15.15 1.75 -13.22
N ARG A 547 15.47 0.84 -14.14
CA ARG A 547 15.45 1.15 -15.59
C ARG A 547 14.07 1.51 -16.09
N TYR A 548 13.03 0.77 -15.68
CA TYR A 548 11.66 1.13 -16.00
C TYR A 548 11.33 2.56 -15.53
N ASN A 549 11.65 2.87 -14.26
CA ASN A 549 11.43 4.20 -13.72
C ASN A 549 12.29 5.28 -14.39
N LEU A 550 13.50 4.95 -14.82
CA LEU A 550 14.34 5.85 -15.62
C LEU A 550 13.65 6.26 -16.94
N GLY A 551 13.01 5.28 -17.62
CA GLY A 551 12.18 5.56 -18.78
C GLY A 551 11.01 6.52 -18.47
N ARG A 552 10.34 6.30 -17.33
CA ARG A 552 9.24 7.17 -16.87
C ARG A 552 9.71 8.60 -16.55
N LEU A 553 10.89 8.73 -15.93
CA LEU A 553 11.50 10.03 -15.63
C LEU A 553 11.94 10.75 -16.92
N ALA A 554 12.50 10.02 -17.89
CA ALA A 554 12.83 10.58 -19.21
C ALA A 554 11.58 11.12 -19.93
N GLU A 555 10.45 10.40 -19.92
CA GLU A 555 9.18 10.91 -20.42
C GLU A 555 8.76 12.20 -19.69
N ALA A 556 8.81 12.21 -18.36
CA ALA A 556 8.42 13.37 -17.56
C ALA A 556 9.28 14.61 -17.88
N LEU A 557 10.57 14.42 -18.17
CA LEU A 557 11.49 15.47 -18.60
C LEU A 557 11.37 15.85 -20.09
N GLY A 558 10.58 15.10 -20.86
CA GLY A 558 10.39 15.34 -22.30
C GLY A 558 11.48 14.74 -23.19
N ASP A 559 12.37 13.91 -22.64
CA ASP A 559 13.39 13.15 -23.39
C ASP A 559 12.77 11.86 -23.95
N THR A 560 11.93 12.03 -24.96
CA THR A 560 11.13 10.97 -25.57
C THR A 560 11.99 9.89 -26.22
N ASP A 561 13.09 10.27 -26.90
CA ASP A 561 13.97 9.32 -27.59
C ASP A 561 14.64 8.39 -26.57
N ARG A 562 15.16 8.95 -25.49
CA ARG A 562 15.75 8.17 -24.39
C ARG A 562 14.72 7.25 -23.73
N ALA A 563 13.51 7.73 -23.48
CA ALA A 563 12.45 6.92 -22.91
C ALA A 563 12.13 5.70 -23.80
N ILE A 564 11.97 5.92 -25.12
CA ILE A 564 11.71 4.85 -26.10
C ILE A 564 12.85 3.83 -26.15
N GLU A 565 14.11 4.28 -26.10
CA GLU A 565 15.30 3.40 -26.06
C GLU A 565 15.26 2.49 -24.83
N ILE A 566 14.99 3.07 -23.65
CA ILE A 566 14.91 2.33 -22.39
C ILE A 566 13.79 1.29 -22.42
N TYR A 567 12.61 1.66 -22.91
CA TYR A 567 11.46 0.75 -22.96
C TYR A 567 11.59 -0.41 -23.97
N LYS A 568 12.44 -0.28 -24.97
CA LYS A 568 12.71 -1.33 -25.96
C LYS A 568 13.75 -2.37 -25.49
N ARG A 569 14.28 -2.20 -24.27
CA ARG A 569 15.28 -3.12 -23.73
C ARG A 569 14.71 -4.54 -23.58
N GLU A 570 15.48 -5.52 -24.03
CA GLU A 570 15.15 -6.94 -23.98
C GLU A 570 15.42 -7.56 -22.60
N ASN A 571 14.72 -8.64 -22.30
CA ASN A 571 14.86 -9.46 -21.08
C ASN A 571 14.49 -8.73 -19.76
N ALA A 572 13.76 -7.63 -19.82
CA ALA A 572 13.22 -6.98 -18.63
C ALA A 572 11.89 -7.66 -18.19
N PRO A 573 11.63 -7.83 -16.89
CA PRO A 573 10.34 -8.38 -16.40
C PRO A 573 9.12 -7.65 -16.94
N GLN A 574 9.22 -6.32 -17.14
CA GLN A 574 8.16 -5.45 -17.65
C GLN A 574 8.21 -5.25 -19.18
N GLU A 575 9.05 -6.00 -19.91
CA GLU A 575 9.34 -5.76 -21.33
C GLU A 575 8.08 -5.65 -22.20
N HIS A 576 7.12 -6.57 -22.03
CA HIS A 576 5.89 -6.55 -22.84
C HIS A 576 5.15 -5.21 -22.73
N GLY A 577 4.87 -4.77 -21.51
CA GLY A 577 4.20 -3.49 -21.27
C GLY A 577 5.04 -2.28 -21.70
N SER A 578 6.35 -2.34 -21.45
CA SER A 578 7.30 -1.28 -21.85
C SER A 578 7.33 -1.09 -23.36
N ARG A 579 7.31 -2.16 -24.16
CA ARG A 579 7.23 -2.08 -25.64
C ARG A 579 5.92 -1.45 -26.12
N ILE A 580 4.79 -1.75 -25.44
CA ILE A 580 3.51 -1.09 -25.76
C ILE A 580 3.61 0.40 -25.45
N ARG A 581 4.17 0.75 -24.27
CA ARG A 581 4.35 2.15 -23.87
C ARG A 581 5.25 2.90 -24.86
N ALA A 582 6.39 2.32 -25.26
CA ALA A 582 7.27 2.89 -26.28
C ALA A 582 6.53 3.22 -27.58
N ARG A 583 5.62 2.34 -28.01
CA ARG A 583 4.79 2.57 -29.20
C ARG A 583 3.82 3.73 -29.03
N LEU A 584 3.20 3.88 -27.85
CA LEU A 584 2.28 4.97 -27.57
C LEU A 584 3.01 6.31 -27.48
N VAL A 585 4.17 6.34 -26.83
CA VAL A 585 5.03 7.52 -26.73
C VAL A 585 5.50 7.96 -28.12
N ALA A 586 5.99 7.03 -28.96
CA ALA A 586 6.41 7.34 -30.33
C ALA A 586 5.27 7.92 -31.17
N LYS A 587 4.06 7.41 -31.02
CA LYS A 587 2.89 7.93 -31.75
C LYS A 587 2.57 9.39 -31.40
N GLN A 588 2.70 9.80 -30.12
CA GLN A 588 2.48 11.19 -29.73
C GLN A 588 3.50 12.18 -30.32
N THR A 589 4.70 11.71 -30.65
CA THR A 589 5.73 12.58 -31.28
C THR A 589 5.53 12.74 -32.77
N ASP A 590 4.80 11.84 -33.42
CA ASP A 590 4.52 11.89 -34.86
C ASP A 590 3.25 12.70 -35.21
N ASP A 591 2.34 12.91 -34.25
CA ASP A 591 1.11 13.72 -34.37
C ASP A 591 1.38 15.17 -33.94
#